data_2c4540751a1d10a9cd5cf04b6ea6c72c
#
_entry.id   2c4540751a1d10a9cd5cf04b6ea6c72c
#
_cell.length_a   1.000
_cell.length_b   1.000
_cell.length_c   1.000
_cell.angle_alpha   90.00
_cell.angle_beta   90.00
_cell.angle_gamma   90.00
#
_symmetry.space_group_name_H-M   'P 1'
#
loop_
_entity.id
_entity.type
_entity.pdbx_description
1 polymer ?
#
loop_
_entity_poly.entity_id
_entity_poly.type
_entity_poly.pdbx_seq_one_letter_code
_entity_poly.pdbx_strand_id
1 'polypeptide(L)'
;MAVVAVWKCDRDGAMFDNKKDAEEHDKMLELAANITSLIERHIDGISEQAGEEIGLLLAKRREDLAKACKGKPEVLLTEEEEMKEQQAEDDRVTPLVANQ
;
A
#
# COMPACT_ATOMS: atom_id res chain seq x y z
N MET A 1 -11.93 -33.98 -9.14
CA MET A 1 -10.95 -33.03 -9.66
C MET A 1 -11.48 -31.63 -9.52
N ALA A 2 -10.64 -30.71 -9.04
CA ALA A 2 -11.07 -29.35 -8.82
C ALA A 2 -10.52 -28.44 -9.91
N VAL A 3 -11.34 -27.50 -10.33
CA VAL A 3 -10.94 -26.48 -11.29
C VAL A 3 -10.85 -25.14 -10.55
N VAL A 4 -9.74 -24.48 -10.69
CA VAL A 4 -9.48 -23.23 -9.99
C VAL A 4 -9.31 -22.12 -11.00
N ALA A 5 -10.03 -21.01 -10.80
CA ALA A 5 -9.88 -19.83 -11.63
C ALA A 5 -8.82 -18.92 -10.99
N VAL A 6 -8.01 -18.32 -11.84
CA VAL A 6 -7.04 -17.34 -11.38
C VAL A 6 -7.19 -16.09 -12.21
N TRP A 7 -6.84 -14.97 -11.61
CA TRP A 7 -6.86 -13.67 -12.26
C TRP A 7 -5.46 -13.13 -12.30
N LYS A 8 -5.05 -12.70 -13.48
CA LYS A 8 -3.69 -12.22 -13.70
C LYS A 8 -3.72 -10.73 -13.91
N CYS A 9 -2.82 -10.03 -13.21
CA CYS A 9 -2.64 -8.61 -13.43
C CYS A 9 -1.76 -8.40 -14.66
N ASP A 10 -2.27 -7.68 -15.64
CA ASP A 10 -1.56 -7.48 -16.90
C ASP A 10 -0.31 -6.63 -16.72
N ARG A 11 -0.26 -5.80 -15.68
CA ARG A 11 0.84 -4.87 -15.52
C ARG A 11 2.14 -5.56 -15.09
N ASP A 12 2.02 -6.55 -14.20
CA ASP A 12 3.23 -7.20 -13.68
C ASP A 12 3.15 -8.71 -13.70
N GLY A 13 2.05 -9.28 -14.17
CA GLY A 13 1.91 -10.72 -14.26
C GLY A 13 1.56 -11.41 -12.96
N ALA A 14 1.35 -10.67 -11.89
CA ALA A 14 0.96 -11.27 -10.61
C ALA A 14 -0.36 -12.00 -10.74
N MET A 15 -0.48 -13.10 -10.03
CA MET A 15 -1.67 -13.93 -10.10
C MET A 15 -2.40 -13.98 -8.77
N PHE A 16 -3.72 -14.03 -8.85
CA PHE A 16 -4.57 -14.04 -7.67
C PHE A 16 -5.69 -15.06 -7.88
N ASP A 17 -6.12 -15.68 -6.81
CA ASP A 17 -7.25 -16.61 -6.88
C ASP A 17 -8.57 -15.89 -6.60
N ASN A 18 -8.56 -14.59 -6.52
CA ASN A 18 -9.69 -13.76 -6.15
C ASN A 18 -9.68 -12.52 -7.04
N LYS A 19 -10.82 -12.28 -7.73
CA LYS A 19 -10.89 -11.18 -8.67
C LYS A 19 -10.70 -9.82 -7.98
N LYS A 20 -11.27 -9.69 -6.78
CA LYS A 20 -11.16 -8.43 -6.05
C LYS A 20 -9.72 -8.11 -5.72
N ASP A 21 -8.95 -9.11 -5.30
CA ASP A 21 -7.55 -8.89 -4.97
C ASP A 21 -6.75 -8.51 -6.21
N ALA A 22 -7.06 -9.13 -7.35
CA ALA A 22 -6.37 -8.77 -8.60
C ALA A 22 -6.67 -7.33 -8.99
N GLU A 23 -7.91 -6.91 -8.83
CA GLU A 23 -8.29 -5.54 -9.17
C GLU A 23 -7.65 -4.52 -8.23
N GLU A 24 -7.58 -4.86 -6.93
CA GLU A 24 -6.93 -3.98 -5.97
C GLU A 24 -5.44 -3.85 -6.27
N HIS A 25 -4.82 -4.94 -6.66
CA HIS A 25 -3.41 -4.91 -7.01
C HIS A 25 -3.18 -4.04 -8.25
N ASP A 26 -4.05 -4.15 -9.25
CA ASP A 26 -3.94 -3.34 -10.45
C ASP A 26 -4.11 -1.86 -10.13
N LYS A 27 -5.07 -1.54 -9.26
CA LYS A 27 -5.28 -0.15 -8.86
C LYS A 27 -4.07 0.40 -8.11
N MET A 28 -3.44 -0.44 -7.29
CA MET A 28 -2.25 -0.03 -6.57
C MET A 28 -1.13 0.30 -7.55
N LEU A 29 -0.93 -0.51 -8.58
CA LEU A 29 0.10 -0.26 -9.57
C LEU A 29 -0.21 0.98 -10.40
N GLU A 30 -1.48 1.21 -10.72
CA GLU A 30 -1.87 2.41 -11.43
C GLU A 30 -1.59 3.65 -10.59
N LEU A 31 -1.91 3.59 -9.32
CA LEU A 31 -1.60 4.70 -8.41
C LEU A 31 -0.10 4.95 -8.35
N ALA A 32 0.68 3.87 -8.26
CA ALA A 32 2.14 4.00 -8.22
C ALA A 32 2.65 4.72 -9.46
N ALA A 33 2.14 4.35 -10.63
CA ALA A 33 2.57 4.99 -11.88
C ALA A 33 2.23 6.48 -11.88
N ASN A 34 1.05 6.83 -11.39
CA ASN A 34 0.63 8.22 -11.37
C ASN A 34 1.43 9.04 -10.38
N ILE A 35 1.78 8.46 -9.23
CA ILE A 35 2.64 9.14 -8.27
C ILE A 35 4.01 9.36 -8.87
N THR A 36 4.55 8.36 -9.55
CA THR A 36 5.84 8.49 -10.21
C THR A 36 5.83 9.64 -11.21
N SER A 37 4.78 9.70 -12.04
CA SER A 37 4.66 10.79 -13.01
C SER A 37 4.58 12.15 -12.32
N LEU A 38 3.83 12.24 -11.25
CA LEU A 38 3.71 13.49 -10.50
C LEU A 38 5.06 13.94 -9.97
N ILE A 39 5.80 13.00 -9.40
CA ILE A 39 7.11 13.32 -8.84
C ILE A 39 8.06 13.79 -9.93
N GLU A 40 8.07 13.07 -11.06
CA GLU A 40 8.98 13.42 -12.16
C GLU A 40 8.68 14.79 -12.73
N ARG A 41 7.42 15.20 -12.70
CA ARG A 41 7.04 16.52 -13.22
C ARG A 41 7.52 17.65 -12.33
N HIS A 42 7.63 17.40 -11.02
CA HIS A 42 7.84 18.49 -10.07
C HIS A 42 9.20 18.45 -9.39
N ILE A 43 9.92 17.34 -9.47
CA ILE A 43 11.20 17.19 -8.80
C ILE A 43 12.26 16.99 -9.86
N ASP A 44 13.09 18.01 -10.05
CA ASP A 44 14.18 17.92 -11.00
C ASP A 44 15.31 17.09 -10.44
N GLY A 45 15.97 16.34 -11.32
CA GLY A 45 17.17 15.60 -10.92
C GLY A 45 16.93 14.27 -10.25
N ILE A 46 15.68 13.89 -10.09
CA ILE A 46 15.38 12.57 -9.53
C ILE A 46 15.52 11.52 -10.65
N SER A 47 16.13 10.38 -10.30
CA SER A 47 16.28 9.32 -11.29
C SER A 47 14.94 8.64 -11.52
N GLU A 48 14.82 8.02 -12.70
CA GLU A 48 13.60 7.28 -13.01
C GLU A 48 13.36 6.17 -11.98
N GLN A 49 14.43 5.47 -11.62
CA GLN A 49 14.31 4.39 -10.64
C GLN A 49 13.84 4.90 -9.29
N ALA A 50 14.41 6.03 -8.84
CA ALA A 50 14.01 6.59 -7.54
C ALA A 50 12.55 7.01 -7.56
N GLY A 51 12.11 7.61 -8.66
CA GLY A 51 10.71 8.00 -8.79
C GLY A 51 9.76 6.81 -8.73
N GLU A 52 10.15 5.72 -9.40
CA GLU A 52 9.34 4.51 -9.39
C GLU A 52 9.28 3.89 -7.99
N GLU A 53 10.41 3.89 -7.28
CA GLU A 53 10.44 3.33 -5.93
C GLU A 53 9.56 4.14 -4.99
N ILE A 54 9.61 5.46 -5.10
CA ILE A 54 8.77 6.32 -4.27
C ILE A 54 7.30 6.08 -4.58
N GLY A 55 6.96 6.02 -5.88
CA GLY A 55 5.58 5.80 -6.27
C GLY A 55 5.04 4.49 -5.75
N LEU A 56 5.83 3.42 -5.87
CA LEU A 56 5.40 2.11 -5.41
C LEU A 56 5.28 2.08 -3.89
N LEU A 57 6.23 2.68 -3.19
CA LEU A 57 6.19 2.75 -1.74
C LEU A 57 4.90 3.41 -1.26
N LEU A 58 4.58 4.57 -1.81
CA LEU A 58 3.39 5.30 -1.39
C LEU A 58 2.11 4.58 -1.78
N ALA A 59 2.10 3.95 -2.96
CA ALA A 59 0.91 3.21 -3.38
C ALA A 59 0.63 2.01 -2.51
N LYS A 60 1.68 1.30 -2.10
CA LYS A 60 1.51 0.16 -1.21
C LYS A 60 1.02 0.58 0.16
N ARG A 61 1.30 1.81 0.57
CA ARG A 61 0.89 2.32 1.86
C ARG A 61 -0.23 3.34 1.74
N ARG A 62 -1.04 3.21 0.69
CA ARG A 62 -2.06 4.22 0.42
C ARG A 62 -3.09 4.37 1.53
N GLU A 63 -3.36 3.30 2.25
CA GLU A 63 -4.31 3.38 3.36
C GLU A 63 -3.72 4.17 4.52
N ASP A 64 -2.42 3.95 4.79
CA ASP A 64 -1.74 4.75 5.80
C ASP A 64 -1.66 6.21 5.39
N LEU A 65 -1.42 6.45 4.10
CA LEU A 65 -1.37 7.81 3.60
C LEU A 65 -2.71 8.50 3.77
N ALA A 66 -3.81 7.78 3.53
CA ALA A 66 -5.13 8.35 3.74
C ALA A 66 -5.35 8.72 5.20
N LYS A 67 -4.91 7.87 6.12
CA LYS A 67 -5.01 8.17 7.55
C LYS A 67 -4.16 9.37 7.91
N ALA A 68 -2.97 9.45 7.33
CA ALA A 68 -2.09 10.60 7.59
C ALA A 68 -2.76 11.89 7.15
N CYS A 69 -3.42 11.87 6.01
CA CYS A 69 -4.12 13.04 5.51
C CYS A 69 -5.27 13.45 6.40
N LYS A 70 -5.84 12.51 7.14
CA LYS A 70 -6.97 12.78 8.03
C LYS A 70 -6.55 13.25 9.41
N GLY A 71 -5.26 13.39 9.64
CA GLY A 71 -4.78 13.96 10.89
C GLY A 71 -3.86 13.06 11.71
N LYS A 72 -3.43 11.93 11.16
CA LYS A 72 -2.53 11.03 11.87
C LYS A 72 -1.25 10.82 11.05
N PRO A 73 -0.48 11.89 10.82
CA PRO A 73 0.70 11.77 9.94
C PRO A 73 1.76 10.82 10.45
N GLU A 74 1.77 10.56 11.75
CA GLU A 74 2.78 9.68 12.33
C GLU A 74 2.68 8.25 11.83
N VAL A 75 1.52 7.83 11.28
CA VAL A 75 1.40 6.47 10.77
C VAL A 75 2.35 6.21 9.61
N LEU A 76 2.79 7.27 8.93
CA LEU A 76 3.71 7.11 7.81
C LEU A 76 5.10 6.68 8.26
N LEU A 77 5.44 6.89 9.52
CA LEU A 77 6.74 6.55 10.05
C LEU A 77 6.75 5.16 10.71
N THR A 78 5.59 4.51 10.79
CA THR A 78 5.48 3.19 11.39
C THR A 78 5.80 2.14 10.35
N GLU A 79 6.66 1.17 10.69
CA GLU A 79 6.95 0.08 9.78
C GLU A 79 5.73 -0.79 9.57
N GLU A 80 5.66 -1.45 8.41
CA GLU A 80 4.50 -2.28 8.09
C GLU A 80 4.27 -3.35 9.14
N GLU A 81 5.34 -3.97 9.62
CA GLU A 81 5.20 -5.02 10.64
C GLU A 81 4.63 -4.46 11.92
N GLU A 82 5.08 -3.26 12.30
CA GLU A 82 4.56 -2.61 13.50
C GLU A 82 3.08 -2.26 13.32
N MET A 83 2.71 -1.83 12.13
CA MET A 83 1.31 -1.53 11.84
C MET A 83 0.42 -2.75 12.02
N LYS A 84 0.89 -3.90 11.53
CA LYS A 84 0.12 -5.14 11.67
C LYS A 84 -0.02 -5.52 13.12
N GLU A 85 1.04 -5.38 13.90
CA GLU A 85 0.99 -5.69 15.32
C GLU A 85 0.02 -4.79 16.05
N GLN A 86 0.04 -3.50 15.73
CA GLN A 86 -0.87 -2.55 16.35
C GLN A 86 -2.32 -2.88 16.03
N GLN A 87 -2.59 -3.28 14.79
CA GLN A 87 -3.95 -3.67 14.43
C GLN A 87 -4.40 -4.90 15.18
N ALA A 88 -3.49 -5.87 15.34
CA ALA A 88 -3.82 -7.07 16.10
C ALA A 88 -4.13 -6.74 17.54
N GLU A 89 -3.37 -5.83 18.14
CA GLU A 89 -3.63 -5.41 19.50
C GLU A 89 -4.97 -4.71 19.63
N ASP A 90 -5.28 -3.84 18.67
CA ASP A 90 -6.56 -3.14 18.67
C ASP A 90 -7.72 -4.13 18.61
N ASP A 91 -7.56 -5.15 17.80
CA ASP A 91 -8.61 -6.14 17.66
C ASP A 91 -8.84 -6.90 18.95
N ARG A 92 -7.77 -7.16 19.68
CA ARG A 92 -7.89 -7.90 20.93
C ARG A 92 -8.38 -7.05 22.07
N VAL A 93 -8.05 -5.86 22.10
CA VAL A 93 -8.17 -5.06 22.93
C VAL A 93 -8.48 -4.54 23.75
N THR A 94 -8.40 -4.40 24.24
CA THR A 94 -8.52 -3.92 25.04
C THR A 94 -7.93 -2.96 25.65
N PRO A 95 -8.07 -2.56 26.02
CA PRO A 95 -7.57 -1.61 26.37
C PRO A 95 -6.69 -1.45 27.41
N LEU A 96 -6.26 -1.81 27.54
CA LEU A 96 -5.47 -1.57 28.10
C LEU A 96 -4.69 -0.92 28.13
N VAL A 97 -4.79 -0.84 27.94
CA VAL A 97 -4.21 -0.33 27.87
C VAL A 97 -3.92 0.42 28.36
N ALA A 98 -4.23 0.48 28.64
CA ALA A 98 -3.91 1.18 29.00
C ALA A 98 -3.17 1.36 29.84
N ASN A 99 -3.09 0.98 30.20
CA ASN A 99 -2.52 1.21 30.68
C ASN A 99 -1.76 1.50 30.97
N GLN A 100 -1.80 1.43 30.99
CA GLN A 100 -1.25 1.77 30.92
C GLN A 100 -0.88 2.33 31.01
#